data_91e8b0ac42f41b2a4cbb28da547db99d
#
_entry.id   91e8b0ac42f41b2a4cbb28da547db99d
#
_cell.length_a   1.000
_cell.length_b   1.000
_cell.length_c   1.000
_cell.angle_alpha   90.00
_cell.angle_beta   90.00
_cell.angle_gamma   90.00
#
_symmetry.space_group_name_H-M   'P 1'
#
loop_
_entity.id
_entity.type
_entity.pdbx_description
1 polymer ?
#
loop_
_entity_poly.entity_id
_entity_poly.type
_entity_poly.pdbx_seq_one_letter_code
_entity_poly.pdbx_strand_id
1 'polypeptide(L)'
;MCIRDRYLAEIRDVNIQGDSLRFRRNIERIGEIMAYEISRDLPYQPLEIQTPLAMATENVPVIQPVIATILRAGLPLHRGFINYFDHAENAFVSAYRKYIDADNFDIHIEYIASPRLDGKTLILVDPMLATGGSMELAYKALLTKGEPAHIHIASVIASRQAVEHVQKVFPQDKTTVWCAAVDPELNAHSYIV
;
A
#
# COMPACT_ATOMS: atom_id res chain seq x y z
N MET A 1 6.45 -16.84 -11.60
CA MET A 1 5.27 -16.38 -12.38
C MET A 1 4.01 -16.67 -11.59
N CYS A 2 3.10 -15.71 -11.49
CA CYS A 2 1.81 -15.88 -10.84
C CYS A 2 0.72 -15.07 -11.57
N ILE A 3 -0.55 -15.25 -11.17
CA ILE A 3 -1.70 -14.55 -11.80
C ILE A 3 -1.56 -13.02 -11.72
N ARG A 4 -0.87 -12.48 -10.72
CA ARG A 4 -0.54 -11.06 -10.58
C ARG A 4 0.17 -10.52 -11.83
N ASP A 5 1.06 -11.29 -12.44
CA ASP A 5 1.87 -10.87 -13.60
C ASP A 5 0.99 -10.55 -14.81
N ARG A 6 -0.16 -11.24 -14.96
CA ARG A 6 -1.15 -10.91 -15.98
C ARG A 6 -1.75 -9.52 -15.75
N TYR A 7 -2.18 -9.21 -14.52
CA TYR A 7 -2.77 -7.92 -14.20
C TYR A 7 -1.76 -6.79 -14.34
N LEU A 8 -0.51 -7.06 -13.95
CA LEU A 8 0.60 -6.12 -14.13
C LEU A 8 0.86 -5.84 -15.62
N ALA A 9 0.86 -6.86 -16.48
CA ALA A 9 1.00 -6.70 -17.92
C ALA A 9 -0.14 -5.83 -18.50
N GLU A 10 -1.38 -6.10 -18.13
CA GLU A 10 -2.55 -5.35 -18.62
C GLU A 10 -2.54 -3.86 -18.22
N ILE A 11 -2.03 -3.50 -17.03
CA ILE A 11 -1.93 -2.08 -16.63
C ILE A 11 -0.75 -1.36 -17.29
N ARG A 12 0.21 -2.10 -17.86
CA ARG A 12 1.37 -1.54 -18.57
C ARG A 12 1.17 -1.47 -20.08
N ASP A 13 0.33 -2.36 -20.65
CA ASP A 13 0.11 -2.43 -22.09
C ASP A 13 -0.63 -1.20 -22.60
N VAL A 14 0.01 -0.42 -23.47
CA VAL A 14 -0.54 0.79 -24.07
C VAL A 14 -1.88 0.56 -24.80
N ASN A 15 -2.13 -0.65 -25.30
CA ASN A 15 -3.38 -1.01 -25.99
C ASN A 15 -4.52 -1.38 -25.01
N ILE A 16 -4.21 -1.63 -23.74
CA ILE A 16 -5.16 -2.11 -22.73
C ILE A 16 -5.38 -1.07 -21.64
N GLN A 17 -4.34 -0.38 -21.18
CA GLN A 17 -4.38 0.54 -20.03
C GLN A 17 -5.37 1.71 -20.19
N GLY A 18 -5.77 2.05 -21.42
CA GLY A 18 -6.77 3.07 -21.70
C GLY A 18 -8.19 2.71 -21.23
N ASP A 19 -8.48 1.43 -20.99
CA ASP A 19 -9.72 0.98 -20.34
C ASP A 19 -9.65 1.29 -18.84
N SER A 20 -10.24 2.42 -18.45
CA SER A 20 -10.21 2.92 -17.08
C SER A 20 -10.86 1.96 -16.07
N LEU A 21 -11.87 1.18 -16.46
CA LEU A 21 -12.49 0.20 -15.57
C LEU A 21 -11.53 -0.96 -15.34
N ARG A 22 -10.99 -1.53 -16.40
CA ARG A 22 -10.04 -2.64 -16.33
C ARG A 22 -8.79 -2.24 -15.55
N PHE A 23 -8.25 -1.05 -15.79
CA PHE A 23 -7.09 -0.53 -15.07
C PHE A 23 -7.33 -0.50 -13.55
N ARG A 24 -8.44 0.11 -13.10
CA ARG A 24 -8.78 0.17 -11.66
C ARG A 24 -9.01 -1.22 -11.06
N ARG A 25 -9.70 -2.12 -11.79
CA ARG A 25 -9.96 -3.48 -11.32
C ARG A 25 -8.68 -4.32 -11.23
N ASN A 26 -7.72 -4.11 -12.10
CA ASN A 26 -6.43 -4.79 -12.03
C ASN A 26 -5.58 -4.29 -10.85
N ILE A 27 -5.59 -2.99 -10.55
CA ILE A 27 -4.97 -2.44 -9.33
C ILE A 27 -5.61 -3.06 -8.09
N GLU A 28 -6.94 -3.15 -8.02
CA GLU A 28 -7.67 -3.79 -6.92
C GLU A 28 -7.28 -5.26 -6.76
N ARG A 29 -7.24 -6.05 -7.85
CA ARG A 29 -6.84 -7.47 -7.84
C ARG A 29 -5.39 -7.67 -7.39
N ILE A 30 -4.49 -6.79 -7.80
CA ILE A 30 -3.11 -6.79 -7.30
C ILE A 30 -3.10 -6.51 -5.80
N GLY A 31 -3.91 -5.57 -5.33
CA GLY A 31 -4.09 -5.28 -3.89
C GLY A 31 -4.57 -6.48 -3.10
N GLU A 32 -5.54 -7.25 -3.62
CA GLU A 32 -6.03 -8.49 -3.01
C GLU A 32 -4.91 -9.53 -2.86
N ILE A 33 -4.11 -9.72 -3.91
CA ILE A 33 -2.97 -10.65 -3.87
C ILE A 33 -1.90 -10.16 -2.87
N MET A 34 -1.60 -8.87 -2.85
CA MET A 34 -0.65 -8.29 -1.90
C MET A 34 -1.15 -8.41 -0.46
N ALA A 35 -2.43 -8.20 -0.22
CA ALA A 35 -3.05 -8.39 1.10
C ALA A 35 -2.88 -9.83 1.59
N TYR A 36 -3.09 -10.83 0.72
CA TYR A 36 -2.84 -12.22 1.03
C TYR A 36 -1.36 -12.48 1.39
N GLU A 37 -0.42 -11.98 0.60
CA GLU A 37 1.01 -12.17 0.88
C GLU A 37 1.43 -11.50 2.19
N ILE A 38 0.99 -10.25 2.44
CA ILE A 38 1.27 -9.53 3.68
C ILE A 38 0.64 -10.23 4.89
N SER A 39 -0.54 -10.83 4.72
CA SER A 39 -1.20 -11.54 5.82
C SER A 39 -0.35 -12.67 6.40
N ARG A 40 0.55 -13.25 5.61
CA ARG A 40 1.44 -14.33 6.06
C ARG A 40 2.52 -13.87 7.04
N ASP A 41 2.81 -12.57 7.06
CA ASP A 41 3.76 -11.95 7.99
C ASP A 41 3.08 -11.44 9.28
N LEU A 42 1.75 -11.54 9.37
CA LEU A 42 1.02 -11.13 10.55
C LEU A 42 1.04 -12.24 11.62
N PRO A 43 0.90 -11.88 12.91
CA PRO A 43 0.79 -12.88 13.97
C PRO A 43 -0.56 -13.61 13.94
N TYR A 44 -0.52 -14.91 14.15
CA TYR A 44 -1.67 -15.80 14.21
C TYR A 44 -1.80 -16.43 15.59
N GLN A 45 -3.04 -16.78 15.97
CA GLN A 45 -3.34 -17.55 17.18
C GLN A 45 -4.38 -18.63 16.90
N PRO A 46 -4.35 -19.74 17.65
CA PRO A 46 -5.40 -20.74 17.57
C PRO A 46 -6.72 -20.18 18.11
N LEU A 47 -7.80 -20.44 17.40
CA LEU A 47 -9.17 -20.13 17.77
C LEU A 47 -9.99 -21.41 17.73
N GLU A 48 -10.64 -21.77 18.83
CA GLU A 48 -11.59 -22.87 18.87
C GLU A 48 -12.94 -22.43 18.31
N ILE A 49 -13.43 -23.13 17.34
CA ILE A 49 -14.71 -22.89 16.67
C ILE A 49 -15.62 -24.10 16.77
N GLN A 50 -16.94 -23.88 16.90
CA GLN A 50 -17.95 -24.91 16.81
C GLN A 50 -18.32 -25.09 15.32
N THR A 51 -17.95 -26.24 14.78
CA THR A 51 -18.48 -26.68 13.47
C THR A 51 -19.85 -27.37 13.65
N PRO A 52 -20.58 -27.67 12.57
CA PRO A 52 -21.83 -28.40 12.68
C PRO A 52 -21.69 -29.80 13.31
N LEU A 53 -20.50 -30.38 13.33
CA LEU A 53 -20.27 -31.78 13.76
C LEU A 53 -19.42 -31.89 15.02
N ALA A 54 -18.48 -30.96 15.26
CA ALA A 54 -17.52 -31.04 16.36
C ALA A 54 -16.85 -29.70 16.64
N MET A 55 -16.07 -29.63 17.72
CA MET A 55 -15.12 -28.55 17.93
C MET A 55 -13.93 -28.71 16.98
N ALA A 56 -13.44 -27.61 16.42
CA ALA A 56 -12.24 -27.55 15.59
C ALA A 56 -11.37 -26.35 16.02
N THR A 57 -10.07 -26.46 15.78
CA THR A 57 -9.12 -25.37 16.05
C THR A 57 -8.61 -24.83 14.73
N GLU A 58 -8.80 -23.52 14.51
CA GLU A 58 -8.31 -22.81 13.32
C GLU A 58 -7.32 -21.72 13.73
N ASN A 59 -6.32 -21.45 12.89
CA ASN A 59 -5.40 -20.35 13.10
C ASN A 59 -5.94 -19.07 12.43
N VAL A 60 -6.16 -18.03 13.22
CA VAL A 60 -6.69 -16.75 12.74
C VAL A 60 -5.72 -15.60 13.02
N PRO A 61 -5.70 -14.54 12.21
CA PRO A 61 -4.90 -13.35 12.51
C PRO A 61 -5.27 -12.75 13.85
N VAL A 62 -4.27 -12.45 14.67
CA VAL A 62 -4.47 -11.84 16.01
C VAL A 62 -4.91 -10.38 15.89
N ILE A 63 -4.46 -9.70 14.85
CA ILE A 63 -4.67 -8.27 14.65
C ILE A 63 -5.28 -7.98 13.28
N GLN A 64 -6.06 -6.91 13.22
CA GLN A 64 -6.43 -6.26 11.96
C GLN A 64 -5.55 -5.01 11.79
N PRO A 65 -4.94 -4.80 10.62
CA PRO A 65 -4.10 -3.62 10.39
C PRO A 65 -4.91 -2.34 10.24
N VAL A 66 -4.24 -1.19 10.33
CA VAL A 66 -4.76 0.06 9.80
C VAL A 66 -4.29 0.19 8.36
N ILE A 67 -5.23 0.33 7.41
CA ILE A 67 -4.89 0.52 6.00
C ILE A 67 -4.97 2.00 5.67
N ALA A 68 -3.81 2.60 5.42
CA ALA A 68 -3.69 4.00 5.03
C ALA A 68 -3.44 4.12 3.53
N THR A 69 -4.13 5.02 2.86
CA THR A 69 -3.96 5.27 1.42
C THR A 69 -3.69 6.72 1.10
N ILE A 70 -2.84 6.94 0.10
CA ILE A 70 -2.59 8.26 -0.46
C ILE A 70 -3.67 8.53 -1.53
N LEU A 71 -4.49 9.53 -1.27
CA LEU A 71 -5.58 9.92 -2.16
C LEU A 71 -5.02 10.70 -3.36
N ARG A 72 -5.60 10.56 -4.52
CA ARG A 72 -6.80 9.79 -4.88
C ARG A 72 -6.44 8.45 -5.54
N ALA A 73 -5.21 8.33 -6.09
CA ALA A 73 -4.77 7.20 -6.89
C ALA A 73 -4.76 5.86 -6.11
N GLY A 74 -4.57 5.93 -4.79
CA GLY A 74 -4.54 4.75 -3.91
C GLY A 74 -5.87 4.03 -3.72
N LEU A 75 -7.02 4.65 -4.04
CA LEU A 75 -8.34 4.08 -3.73
C LEU A 75 -8.58 2.66 -4.30
N PRO A 76 -8.25 2.34 -5.56
CA PRO A 76 -8.43 0.97 -6.05
C PRO A 76 -7.56 -0.05 -5.33
N LEU A 77 -6.31 0.32 -5.01
CA LEU A 77 -5.41 -0.55 -4.26
C LEU A 77 -5.92 -0.77 -2.83
N HIS A 78 -6.31 0.29 -2.14
CA HIS A 78 -6.95 0.25 -0.83
C HIS A 78 -8.14 -0.70 -0.80
N ARG A 79 -9.02 -0.63 -1.82
CA ARG A 79 -10.17 -1.53 -1.93
C ARG A 79 -9.75 -3.00 -1.98
N GLY A 80 -8.69 -3.33 -2.71
CA GLY A 80 -8.15 -4.69 -2.74
C GLY A 80 -7.73 -5.17 -1.35
N PHE A 81 -7.10 -4.32 -0.57
CA PHE A 81 -6.69 -4.66 0.80
C PHE A 81 -7.88 -4.88 1.74
N ILE A 82 -8.90 -4.02 1.73
CA ILE A 82 -10.07 -4.17 2.61
C ILE A 82 -10.98 -5.34 2.21
N ASN A 83 -10.87 -5.89 1.00
CA ASN A 83 -11.55 -7.12 0.61
C ASN A 83 -11.03 -8.35 1.37
N TYR A 84 -9.81 -8.29 1.93
CA TYR A 84 -9.18 -9.36 2.71
C TYR A 84 -9.10 -9.02 4.20
N PHE A 85 -8.81 -7.77 4.54
CA PHE A 85 -8.79 -7.27 5.91
C PHE A 85 -10.12 -6.56 6.22
N ASP A 86 -11.18 -7.32 6.30
CA ASP A 86 -12.58 -6.84 6.37
C ASP A 86 -12.91 -6.06 7.64
N HIS A 87 -12.13 -6.25 8.71
CA HIS A 87 -12.23 -5.50 9.97
C HIS A 87 -11.12 -4.44 10.13
N ALA A 88 -10.36 -4.15 9.08
CA ALA A 88 -9.30 -3.15 9.13
C ALA A 88 -9.85 -1.74 9.36
N GLU A 89 -9.18 -0.98 10.21
CA GLU A 89 -9.42 0.46 10.31
C GLU A 89 -8.82 1.17 9.09
N ASN A 90 -9.43 2.26 8.66
CA ASN A 90 -9.05 2.96 7.45
C ASN A 90 -8.44 4.33 7.78
N ALA A 91 -7.38 4.69 7.05
CA ALA A 91 -6.77 6.01 7.10
C ALA A 91 -6.61 6.58 5.68
N PHE A 92 -6.78 7.88 5.56
CA PHE A 92 -6.71 8.59 4.29
C PHE A 92 -5.80 9.81 4.42
N VAL A 93 -4.86 9.93 3.49
CA VAL A 93 -3.95 11.08 3.40
C VAL A 93 -4.10 11.68 2.01
N SER A 94 -4.45 12.96 1.93
CA SER A 94 -4.44 13.70 0.67
C SER A 94 -3.10 14.41 0.53
N ALA A 95 -2.30 13.96 -0.42
CA ALA A 95 -1.05 14.58 -0.82
C ALA A 95 -1.15 15.02 -2.28
N TYR A 96 -0.73 16.25 -2.58
CA TYR A 96 -0.68 16.72 -3.95
C TYR A 96 0.61 17.49 -4.22
N ARG A 97 1.00 17.51 -5.50
CA ARG A 97 2.15 18.29 -5.97
C ARG A 97 1.72 19.74 -6.14
N LYS A 98 2.28 20.64 -5.34
CA LYS A 98 2.15 22.08 -5.54
C LYS A 98 3.33 22.54 -6.39
N TYR A 99 3.08 22.89 -7.64
CA TYR A 99 4.12 23.42 -8.52
C TYR A 99 4.52 24.81 -8.05
N ILE A 100 5.84 25.00 -7.85
CA ILE A 100 6.45 26.29 -7.53
C ILE A 100 6.79 27.00 -8.84
N ASP A 101 7.28 26.24 -9.82
CA ASP A 101 7.55 26.66 -11.20
C ASP A 101 7.34 25.46 -12.17
N ALA A 102 7.73 25.62 -13.45
CA ALA A 102 7.49 24.60 -14.48
C ALA A 102 8.16 23.24 -14.17
N ASP A 103 9.29 23.25 -13.45
CA ASP A 103 10.11 22.05 -13.21
C ASP A 103 10.20 21.66 -11.72
N ASN A 104 9.85 22.59 -10.81
CA ASN A 104 9.93 22.37 -9.37
C ASN A 104 8.54 22.29 -8.73
N PHE A 105 8.34 21.27 -7.90
CA PHE A 105 7.13 21.11 -7.12
C PHE A 105 7.47 20.77 -5.67
N ASP A 106 6.58 21.15 -4.76
CA ASP A 106 6.55 20.69 -3.39
C ASP A 106 5.34 19.76 -3.18
N ILE A 107 5.43 18.82 -2.25
CA ILE A 107 4.32 17.94 -1.93
C ILE A 107 3.67 18.45 -0.64
N HIS A 108 2.39 18.76 -0.73
CA HIS A 108 1.62 19.31 0.37
C HIS A 108 0.57 18.32 0.87
N ILE A 109 0.42 18.23 2.20
CA ILE A 109 -0.64 17.45 2.86
C ILE A 109 -1.78 18.38 3.20
N GLU A 110 -2.96 18.16 2.60
CA GLU A 110 -4.16 18.96 2.86
C GLU A 110 -5.11 18.32 3.84
N TYR A 111 -5.14 16.99 3.85
CA TYR A 111 -6.13 16.26 4.62
C TYR A 111 -5.54 14.97 5.18
N ILE A 112 -5.85 14.70 6.41
CA ILE A 112 -5.56 13.43 7.07
C ILE A 112 -6.74 13.01 7.92
N ALA A 113 -7.28 11.82 7.67
CA ALA A 113 -8.21 11.12 8.54
C ALA A 113 -7.59 9.77 8.89
N SER A 114 -7.39 9.52 10.17
CA SER A 114 -6.76 8.29 10.64
C SER A 114 -7.20 8.01 12.08
N PRO A 115 -7.41 6.73 12.43
CA PRO A 115 -7.47 6.31 13.83
C PRO A 115 -6.12 6.52 14.50
N ARG A 116 -6.04 6.25 15.82
CA ARG A 116 -4.75 6.18 16.53
C ARG A 116 -3.93 5.01 16.00
N LEU A 117 -2.62 5.23 15.85
CA LEU A 117 -1.68 4.26 15.29
C LEU A 117 -0.79 3.59 16.33
N ASP A 118 -0.81 4.06 17.59
CA ASP A 118 0.06 3.55 18.63
C ASP A 118 -0.03 2.04 18.76
N GLY A 119 1.08 1.36 18.55
CA GLY A 119 1.22 -0.10 18.69
C GLY A 119 0.51 -0.93 17.62
N LYS A 120 -0.11 -0.31 16.61
CA LYS A 120 -0.82 -1.01 15.52
C LYS A 120 0.10 -1.34 14.36
N THR A 121 -0.28 -2.33 13.56
CA THR A 121 0.31 -2.57 12.25
C THR A 121 -0.31 -1.62 11.23
N LEU A 122 0.52 -0.85 10.57
CA LEU A 122 0.13 0.07 9.49
C LEU A 122 0.46 -0.54 8.13
N ILE A 123 -0.52 -0.58 7.21
CA ILE A 123 -0.28 -0.88 5.79
C ILE A 123 -0.51 0.43 5.03
N LEU A 124 0.56 1.04 4.52
CA LEU A 124 0.51 2.28 3.75
C LEU A 124 0.56 1.96 2.26
N VAL A 125 -0.50 2.30 1.53
CA VAL A 125 -0.68 1.91 0.13
C VAL A 125 -0.68 3.12 -0.81
N ASP A 126 0.08 2.98 -1.91
CA ASP A 126 0.06 3.88 -3.07
C ASP A 126 0.42 3.06 -4.33
N PRO A 127 -0.35 3.11 -5.43
CA PRO A 127 -0.07 2.27 -6.59
C PRO A 127 1.29 2.56 -7.26
N MET A 128 1.84 3.78 -7.12
CA MET A 128 3.03 4.22 -7.84
C MET A 128 4.07 4.83 -6.89
N LEU A 129 5.09 4.06 -6.57
CA LEU A 129 6.21 4.51 -5.75
C LEU A 129 7.36 5.01 -6.66
N ALA A 130 7.22 6.26 -7.17
CA ALA A 130 8.15 6.81 -8.16
C ALA A 130 9.42 7.39 -7.51
N THR A 131 9.32 8.42 -6.67
CA THR A 131 10.45 9.05 -5.96
C THR A 131 10.47 8.71 -4.46
N GLY A 132 9.35 8.26 -3.91
CA GLY A 132 9.18 8.01 -2.48
C GLY A 132 8.73 9.22 -1.66
N GLY A 133 8.79 10.43 -2.21
CA GLY A 133 8.48 11.67 -1.46
C GLY A 133 7.04 11.74 -0.94
N SER A 134 6.04 11.32 -1.74
CA SER A 134 4.63 11.26 -1.28
C SER A 134 4.45 10.28 -0.13
N MET A 135 5.13 9.13 -0.22
CA MET A 135 5.10 8.09 0.81
C MET A 135 5.72 8.58 2.13
N GLU A 136 6.87 9.24 2.05
CA GLU A 136 7.55 9.84 3.20
C GLU A 136 6.67 10.89 3.89
N LEU A 137 6.07 11.81 3.12
CA LEU A 137 5.22 12.87 3.68
C LEU A 137 3.94 12.30 4.29
N ALA A 138 3.31 11.33 3.63
CA ALA A 138 2.14 10.63 4.17
C ALA A 138 2.47 9.95 5.50
N TYR A 139 3.62 9.30 5.59
CA TYR A 139 4.09 8.68 6.82
C TYR A 139 4.32 9.71 7.93
N LYS A 140 5.04 10.80 7.65
CA LYS A 140 5.25 11.88 8.63
C LYS A 140 3.94 12.48 9.14
N ALA A 141 2.96 12.66 8.26
CA ALA A 141 1.63 13.11 8.66
C ALA A 141 0.90 12.08 9.55
N LEU A 142 0.99 10.80 9.20
CA LEU A 142 0.38 9.71 9.98
C LEU A 142 0.99 9.57 11.38
N LEU A 143 2.29 9.85 11.56
CA LEU A 143 2.94 9.85 12.88
C LEU A 143 2.32 10.85 13.87
N THR A 144 1.60 11.88 13.41
CA THR A 144 0.82 12.76 14.29
C THR A 144 -0.36 12.04 14.98
N LYS A 145 -0.70 10.84 14.51
CA LYS A 145 -1.76 9.98 15.05
C LYS A 145 -1.25 8.86 15.96
N GLY A 146 0.06 8.78 16.17
CA GLY A 146 0.72 7.78 17.00
C GLY A 146 1.80 7.02 16.25
N GLU A 147 2.53 6.18 16.97
CA GLU A 147 3.64 5.41 16.42
C GLU A 147 3.21 3.96 16.17
N PRO A 148 3.20 3.48 14.89
CA PRO A 148 2.86 2.10 14.57
C PRO A 148 3.97 1.15 15.06
N ALA A 149 3.57 -0.06 15.48
CA ALA A 149 4.50 -1.11 15.87
C ALA A 149 5.21 -1.73 14.65
N HIS A 150 4.51 -1.86 13.53
CA HIS A 150 5.08 -2.31 12.25
C HIS A 150 4.44 -1.58 11.08
N ILE A 151 5.21 -1.42 10.00
CA ILE A 151 4.80 -0.69 8.79
C ILE A 151 5.03 -1.58 7.58
N HIS A 152 3.97 -1.86 6.83
CA HIS A 152 4.06 -2.43 5.51
C HIS A 152 3.79 -1.33 4.49
N ILE A 153 4.73 -1.08 3.59
CA ILE A 153 4.55 -0.18 2.45
C ILE A 153 4.23 -1.04 1.25
N ALA A 154 3.10 -0.77 0.60
CA ALA A 154 2.63 -1.57 -0.51
C ALA A 154 2.39 -0.72 -1.77
N SER A 155 3.09 -1.06 -2.86
CA SER A 155 2.95 -0.39 -4.15
C SER A 155 2.88 -1.39 -5.29
N VAL A 156 2.09 -1.06 -6.32
CA VAL A 156 1.99 -1.91 -7.50
C VAL A 156 3.28 -1.84 -8.31
N ILE A 157 3.74 -0.63 -8.61
CA ILE A 157 4.99 -0.39 -9.33
C ILE A 157 5.85 0.57 -8.52
N ALA A 158 7.13 0.26 -8.37
CA ALA A 158 8.11 1.11 -7.71
C ALA A 158 9.33 1.33 -8.61
N SER A 159 10.01 2.46 -8.47
CA SER A 159 11.36 2.62 -8.98
C SER A 159 12.38 2.09 -7.96
N ARG A 160 13.55 1.68 -8.43
CA ARG A 160 14.66 1.30 -7.54
C ARG A 160 15.05 2.46 -6.62
N GLN A 161 15.14 3.67 -7.16
CA GLN A 161 15.45 4.88 -6.40
C GLN A 161 14.46 5.12 -5.25
N ALA A 162 13.17 4.92 -5.49
CA ALA A 162 12.15 5.12 -4.47
C ALA A 162 12.20 4.05 -3.36
N VAL A 163 12.49 2.80 -3.72
CA VAL A 163 12.71 1.73 -2.72
C VAL A 163 13.89 2.08 -1.82
N GLU A 164 15.02 2.51 -2.39
CA GLU A 164 16.19 2.94 -1.63
C GLU A 164 15.90 4.18 -0.76
N HIS A 165 15.11 5.13 -1.26
CA HIS A 165 14.69 6.31 -0.50
C HIS A 165 13.85 5.92 0.72
N VAL A 166 12.84 5.10 0.51
CA VAL A 166 11.96 4.61 1.58
C VAL A 166 12.77 3.82 2.63
N GLN A 167 13.69 2.95 2.22
CA GLN A 167 14.56 2.22 3.13
C GLN A 167 15.48 3.12 3.98
N LYS A 168 15.80 4.32 3.50
CA LYS A 168 16.61 5.31 4.27
C LYS A 168 15.77 6.13 5.24
N VAL A 169 14.53 6.43 4.87
CA VAL A 169 13.66 7.37 5.61
C VAL A 169 12.81 6.68 6.68
N PHE A 170 12.36 5.46 6.40
CA PHE A 170 11.56 4.70 7.34
C PHE A 170 12.43 3.89 8.30
N PRO A 171 11.95 3.62 9.53
CA PRO A 171 12.69 2.79 10.49
C PRO A 171 12.81 1.36 9.96
N GLN A 172 14.06 0.92 9.70
CA GLN A 172 14.35 -0.34 9.01
C GLN A 172 13.94 -1.57 9.81
N ASP A 173 14.00 -1.50 11.13
CA ASP A 173 13.70 -2.58 12.07
C ASP A 173 12.20 -2.94 12.12
N LYS A 174 11.34 -2.03 11.67
CA LYS A 174 9.87 -2.23 11.69
C LYS A 174 9.19 -1.88 10.38
N THR A 175 9.92 -1.85 9.25
CA THR A 175 9.32 -1.53 7.94
C THR A 175 9.63 -2.61 6.91
N THR A 176 8.60 -3.10 6.25
CA THR A 176 8.69 -4.02 5.12
C THR A 176 8.10 -3.37 3.87
N VAL A 177 8.81 -3.45 2.74
CA VAL A 177 8.38 -2.88 1.46
C VAL A 177 7.93 -3.99 0.52
N TRP A 178 6.72 -3.84 -0.03
CA TRP A 178 6.06 -4.77 -0.94
C TRP A 178 5.80 -4.09 -2.27
N CYS A 179 6.35 -4.66 -3.34
CA CYS A 179 6.13 -4.16 -4.70
C CYS A 179 5.76 -5.30 -5.63
N ALA A 180 4.76 -5.09 -6.48
CA ALA A 180 4.44 -6.08 -7.50
C ALA A 180 5.48 -6.07 -8.64
N ALA A 181 6.08 -4.90 -8.92
CA ALA A 181 7.24 -4.77 -9.79
C ALA A 181 8.14 -3.62 -9.34
N VAL A 182 9.45 -3.76 -9.62
CA VAL A 182 10.44 -2.68 -9.41
C VAL A 182 11.12 -2.42 -10.74
N ASP A 183 10.99 -1.20 -11.24
CA ASP A 183 11.60 -0.77 -12.49
C ASP A 183 12.90 0.00 -12.21
N PRO A 184 13.91 -0.11 -13.09
CA PRO A 184 15.24 0.40 -12.80
C PRO A 184 15.34 1.93 -12.83
N GLU A 185 14.53 2.60 -13.66
CA GLU A 185 14.75 3.99 -14.04
C GLU A 185 13.50 4.88 -13.91
N LEU A 186 13.77 6.16 -13.70
CA LEU A 186 12.81 7.25 -13.83
C LEU A 186 13.23 8.13 -15.01
N ASN A 187 12.26 8.66 -15.74
CA ASN A 187 12.56 9.70 -16.73
C ASN A 187 12.80 11.08 -16.08
N ALA A 188 13.15 12.08 -16.90
CA ALA A 188 13.43 13.44 -16.42
C ALA A 188 12.26 14.12 -15.66
N HIS A 189 11.04 13.62 -15.85
CA HIS A 189 9.83 14.12 -15.18
C HIS A 189 9.41 13.25 -13.97
N SER A 190 10.31 12.40 -13.48
CA SER A 190 10.06 11.48 -12.34
C SER A 190 8.94 10.47 -12.58
N TYR A 191 8.73 10.02 -13.81
CA TYR A 191 7.87 8.89 -14.14
C TYR A 191 8.69 7.61 -14.27
N ILE A 192 8.11 6.50 -13.81
CA ILE A 192 8.69 5.16 -13.95
C ILE A 192 8.60 4.74 -15.43
N VAL A 193 9.72 4.28 -16.00
CA VAL A 193 9.85 3.87 -17.42
C VAL A 193 10.14 2.39 -17.52
#